data_693866fb6b44c57f4d7621dcd6e1fbeb
#
_entry.id   693866fb6b44c57f4d7621dcd6e1fbeb
#
_cell.length_a   1.000
_cell.length_b   1.000
_cell.length_c   1.000
_cell.angle_alpha   90.00
_cell.angle_beta   90.00
_cell.angle_gamma   90.00
#
_symmetry.space_group_name_H-M   'P 1'
#
loop_
_entity.id
_entity.type
_entity.pdbx_description
1 polymer ?
#
loop_
_entity_poly.entity_id
_entity_poly.type
_entity_poly.pdbx_seq_one_letter_code
_entity_poly.pdbx_strand_id
1 'polypeptide(L)'
;MKTQQLRDRLREDRPMVTISMRIPEDVVEDLKRVAPLLGFSGYQPLIRAYIGQGLRQDLERLERNPGLERLVESLRRHGVDEQIINSAIAELSSV
;
A
#
# COMPACT_ATOMS: atom_id res chain seq x y z
N MET A 1 -10.96 0.33 -8.94
CA MET A 1 -10.10 1.17 -9.81
C MET A 1 -10.68 1.21 -11.21
N LYS A 2 -10.75 2.38 -11.81
CA LYS A 2 -11.28 2.52 -13.16
C LYS A 2 -10.30 1.95 -14.18
N THR A 3 -10.81 1.43 -15.31
CA THR A 3 -9.99 0.77 -16.33
C THR A 3 -8.89 1.71 -16.86
N GLN A 4 -9.21 3.00 -17.08
CA GLN A 4 -8.24 3.97 -17.56
C GLN A 4 -7.10 4.16 -16.57
N GLN A 5 -7.41 4.26 -15.29
CA GLN A 5 -6.38 4.40 -14.24
C GLN A 5 -5.48 3.17 -14.19
N LEU A 6 -6.05 1.98 -14.38
CA LEU A 6 -5.27 0.75 -14.40
C LEU A 6 -4.31 0.72 -15.57
N ARG A 7 -4.78 1.10 -16.77
CA ARG A 7 -3.93 1.17 -17.97
C ARG A 7 -2.77 2.13 -17.76
N ASP A 8 -3.03 3.30 -17.19
CA ASP A 8 -2.00 4.31 -16.95
C ASP A 8 -0.95 3.77 -15.96
N ARG A 9 -1.39 3.00 -14.97
CA ARG A 9 -0.49 2.42 -13.96
C ARG A 9 0.35 1.26 -14.51
N LEU A 10 -0.06 0.63 -15.60
CA LEU A 10 0.67 -0.48 -16.21
C LEU A 10 1.63 -0.04 -17.33
N ARG A 11 1.68 1.24 -17.64
CA ARG A 11 2.57 1.75 -18.69
C ARG A 11 4.03 1.65 -18.24
N GLU A 12 4.88 1.23 -19.15
CA GLU A 12 6.33 1.08 -18.88
C GLU A 12 7.03 2.43 -18.77
N ASP A 13 6.51 3.46 -19.42
CA ASP A 13 7.12 4.79 -19.48
C ASP A 13 6.64 5.74 -18.38
N ARG A 14 6.05 5.18 -17.31
CA ARG A 14 5.61 6.01 -16.19
C ARG A 14 6.79 6.69 -15.52
N PRO A 15 6.64 7.97 -15.14
CA PRO A 15 7.69 8.64 -14.37
C PRO A 15 7.99 7.87 -13.07
N MET A 16 9.27 7.75 -12.76
CA MET A 16 9.72 7.05 -11.56
C MET A 16 10.34 8.07 -10.60
N VAL A 17 10.11 7.86 -9.31
CA VAL A 17 10.75 8.65 -8.27
C VAL A 17 11.50 7.73 -7.34
N THR A 18 12.59 8.24 -6.79
CA THR A 18 13.36 7.50 -5.78
C THR A 18 12.83 7.87 -4.41
N ILE A 19 12.56 6.87 -3.61
CA ILE A 19 12.20 7.06 -2.20
C ILE A 19 13.20 6.31 -1.33
N SER A 20 13.42 6.82 -0.13
CA SER A 20 14.25 6.16 0.87
C SER A 20 13.40 5.85 2.08
N MET A 21 13.52 4.63 2.58
CA MET A 21 12.78 4.23 3.76
C MET A 21 13.59 3.24 4.58
N ARG A 22 13.30 3.20 5.87
CA ARG A 22 13.94 2.26 6.78
C ARG A 22 13.01 1.06 6.97
N ILE A 23 13.56 -0.13 6.81
CA ILE A 23 12.83 -1.39 6.96
C ILE A 23 13.58 -2.23 7.99
N PRO A 24 12.90 -2.91 8.91
CA PRO A 24 13.58 -3.79 9.86
C PRO A 24 14.45 -4.82 9.15
N GLU A 25 15.61 -5.09 9.73
CA GLU A 25 16.59 -5.98 9.10
C GLU A 25 16.04 -7.38 8.87
N ASP A 26 15.26 -7.90 9.81
CA ASP A 26 14.65 -9.23 9.67
C ASP A 26 13.67 -9.30 8.51
N VAL A 27 12.93 -8.22 8.25
CA VAL A 27 12.02 -8.14 7.11
C VAL A 27 12.81 -8.17 5.80
N VAL A 28 13.92 -7.44 5.73
CA VAL A 28 14.78 -7.46 4.53
C VAL A 28 15.34 -8.85 4.28
N GLU A 29 15.76 -9.55 5.33
CA GLU A 29 16.25 -10.91 5.20
C GLU A 29 15.18 -11.87 4.69
N ASP A 30 13.93 -11.72 5.19
CA ASP A 30 12.81 -12.50 4.69
C ASP A 30 12.53 -12.22 3.21
N LEU A 31 12.59 -10.95 2.81
CA LEU A 31 12.39 -10.56 1.42
C LEU A 31 13.44 -11.20 0.51
N LYS A 32 14.71 -11.20 0.95
CA LYS A 32 15.79 -11.82 0.19
C LYS A 32 15.58 -13.32 0.03
N ARG A 33 15.07 -13.97 1.06
CA ARG A 33 14.82 -15.42 1.04
C ARG A 33 13.63 -15.77 0.15
N VAL A 34 12.56 -14.98 0.21
CA VAL A 34 11.31 -15.25 -0.50
C VAL A 34 11.40 -14.91 -1.99
N ALA A 35 12.15 -13.87 -2.35
CA ALA A 35 12.18 -13.37 -3.72
C ALA A 35 12.46 -14.46 -4.77
N PRO A 36 13.53 -15.26 -4.65
CA PRO A 36 13.78 -16.30 -5.65
C PRO A 36 12.74 -17.39 -5.68
N LEU A 37 12.10 -17.67 -4.54
CA LEU A 37 11.03 -18.69 -4.47
C LEU A 37 9.79 -18.26 -5.23
N LEU A 38 9.58 -16.96 -5.39
CA LEU A 38 8.46 -16.41 -6.13
C LEU A 38 8.83 -15.97 -7.56
N GLY A 39 10.05 -16.28 -7.99
CA GLY A 39 10.50 -15.98 -9.36
C GLY A 39 11.00 -14.56 -9.58
N PHE A 40 11.34 -13.83 -8.51
CA PHE A 40 11.89 -12.49 -8.62
C PHE A 40 13.42 -12.54 -8.69
N SER A 41 14.00 -11.60 -9.47
CA SER A 41 15.45 -11.51 -9.63
C SER A 41 16.16 -10.99 -8.39
N GLY A 42 15.43 -10.35 -7.46
CA GLY A 42 15.97 -9.83 -6.22
C GLY A 42 14.86 -9.30 -5.34
N TYR A 43 15.23 -8.83 -4.14
CA TYR A 43 14.23 -8.39 -3.17
C TYR A 43 13.61 -7.03 -3.54
N GLN A 44 14.32 -6.18 -4.28
CA GLN A 44 13.76 -4.87 -4.66
C GLN A 44 12.57 -4.98 -5.61
N PRO A 45 12.61 -5.80 -6.67
CA PRO A 45 11.40 -6.05 -7.46
C PRO A 45 10.26 -6.65 -6.66
N LEU A 46 10.56 -7.50 -5.68
CA LEU A 46 9.54 -8.08 -4.81
C LEU A 46 8.87 -7.00 -3.96
N ILE A 47 9.66 -6.07 -3.40
CA ILE A 47 9.11 -4.94 -2.64
C ILE A 47 8.16 -4.13 -3.51
N ARG A 48 8.57 -3.81 -4.73
CA ARG A 48 7.72 -3.06 -5.66
C ARG A 48 6.41 -3.80 -5.96
N ALA A 49 6.49 -5.11 -6.13
CA ALA A 49 5.30 -5.94 -6.37
C ALA A 49 4.35 -5.91 -5.17
N TYR A 50 4.88 -6.03 -3.95
CA TYR A 50 4.06 -5.97 -2.75
C TYR A 50 3.40 -4.61 -2.58
N ILE A 51 4.13 -3.53 -2.81
CA ILE A 51 3.58 -2.18 -2.73
C ILE A 51 2.45 -2.02 -3.74
N GLY A 52 2.68 -2.44 -4.99
CA GLY A 52 1.66 -2.32 -6.04
C GLY A 52 0.41 -3.13 -5.73
N GLN A 53 0.56 -4.37 -5.30
CA GLN A 53 -0.58 -5.22 -4.95
C GLN A 53 -1.35 -4.70 -3.76
N GLY A 54 -0.65 -4.35 -2.69
CA GLY A 54 -1.29 -3.85 -1.49
C GLY A 54 -2.04 -2.56 -1.73
N LEU A 55 -1.41 -1.64 -2.43
CA LEU A 55 -2.03 -0.36 -2.77
C LEU A 55 -3.27 -0.54 -3.64
N ARG A 56 -3.19 -1.43 -4.64
CA ARG A 56 -4.32 -1.70 -5.52
C ARG A 56 -5.50 -2.26 -4.75
N GLN A 57 -5.25 -3.22 -3.86
CA GLN A 57 -6.29 -3.80 -3.01
C GLN A 57 -6.96 -2.73 -2.14
N ASP A 58 -6.16 -1.86 -1.55
CA ASP A 58 -6.68 -0.81 -0.67
C ASP A 58 -7.46 0.25 -1.46
N LEU A 59 -6.98 0.62 -2.65
CA LEU A 59 -7.71 1.55 -3.51
C LEU A 59 -9.07 0.99 -3.92
N GLU A 60 -9.14 -0.29 -4.25
CA GLU A 60 -10.40 -0.94 -4.58
C GLU A 60 -11.36 -0.95 -3.39
N ARG A 61 -10.83 -1.21 -2.19
CA ARG A 61 -11.64 -1.18 -0.98
C ARG A 61 -12.19 0.22 -0.70
N LEU A 62 -11.37 1.25 -0.89
CA LEU A 62 -11.81 2.65 -0.71
C LEU A 62 -12.88 3.03 -1.73
N GLU A 63 -12.78 2.55 -2.96
CA GLU A 63 -13.82 2.78 -3.97
C GLU A 63 -15.16 2.16 -3.55
N ARG A 64 -15.12 1.00 -2.89
CA ARG A 64 -16.34 0.36 -2.39
C ARG A 64 -16.90 1.04 -1.15
N ASN A 65 -16.08 1.85 -0.47
CA ASN A 65 -16.46 2.54 0.77
C ASN A 65 -16.12 4.02 0.67
N PRO A 66 -16.81 4.78 -0.19
CA PRO A 66 -16.43 6.19 -0.44
C PRO A 66 -16.54 7.10 0.78
N GLY A 67 -17.33 6.71 1.79
CA GLY A 67 -17.45 7.47 3.02
C GLY A 67 -16.26 7.32 3.97
N LEU A 68 -15.39 6.32 3.76
CA LEU A 68 -14.29 6.04 4.68
C LEU A 68 -13.27 7.17 4.72
N GLU A 69 -12.87 7.69 3.57
CA GLU A 69 -11.93 8.80 3.50
C GLU A 69 -12.49 10.04 4.17
N ARG A 70 -13.77 10.31 3.97
CA ARG A 70 -14.46 11.46 4.60
C ARG A 70 -14.50 11.32 6.11
N LEU A 71 -14.75 10.11 6.60
CA LEU A 71 -14.76 9.85 8.04
C LEU A 71 -13.38 10.09 8.64
N VAL A 72 -12.33 9.56 8.02
CA VAL A 72 -10.95 9.74 8.49
C VAL A 72 -10.57 11.22 8.50
N GLU A 73 -10.88 11.95 7.42
CA GLU A 73 -10.64 13.39 7.35
C GLU A 73 -11.36 14.14 8.47
N SER A 74 -12.63 13.80 8.69
CA SER A 74 -13.44 14.43 9.74
C SER A 74 -12.84 14.18 11.12
N LEU A 75 -12.40 12.97 11.39
CA LEU A 75 -11.77 12.63 12.67
C LEU A 75 -10.49 13.46 12.90
N ARG A 76 -9.67 13.61 11.86
CA ARG A 76 -8.47 14.45 11.95
C ARG A 76 -8.81 15.90 12.25
N ARG A 77 -9.80 16.46 11.54
CA ARG A 77 -10.22 17.84 11.74
C ARG A 77 -10.76 18.09 13.15
N HIS A 78 -11.35 17.07 13.76
CA HIS A 78 -11.86 17.16 15.12
C HIS A 78 -10.80 16.84 16.19
N GLY A 79 -9.55 16.71 15.78
CA GLY A 79 -8.44 16.54 16.71
C GLY A 79 -8.25 15.15 17.27
N VAL A 80 -8.82 14.15 16.63
CA VAL A 80 -8.62 12.76 17.06
C VAL A 80 -7.19 12.35 16.78
N ASP A 81 -6.55 11.72 17.76
CA ASP A 81 -5.16 11.26 17.68
C ASP A 81 -4.98 10.28 16.50
N GLU A 82 -3.88 10.44 15.76
CA GLU A 82 -3.58 9.58 14.61
C GLU A 82 -3.46 8.10 15.01
N GLN A 83 -2.95 7.81 16.21
CA GLN A 83 -2.87 6.41 16.66
C GLN A 83 -4.25 5.80 16.85
N ILE A 84 -5.20 6.60 17.33
CA ILE A 84 -6.58 6.13 17.48
C ILE A 84 -7.20 5.89 16.12
N ILE A 85 -7.00 6.80 15.18
CA ILE A 85 -7.48 6.66 13.81
C ILE A 85 -6.90 5.40 13.16
N ASN A 86 -5.58 5.21 13.27
CA ASN A 86 -4.89 4.07 12.71
C ASN A 86 -5.37 2.75 13.31
N SER A 87 -5.60 2.72 14.63
CA SER A 87 -6.13 1.55 15.32
C SER A 87 -7.54 1.21 14.83
N ALA A 88 -8.39 2.22 14.67
CA ALA A 88 -9.75 2.01 14.17
C ALA A 88 -9.75 1.47 12.75
N ILE A 89 -8.88 2.03 11.88
CA ILE A 89 -8.73 1.55 10.50
C ILE A 89 -8.24 0.10 10.48
N ALA A 90 -7.27 -0.24 11.34
CA ALA A 90 -6.73 -1.58 11.43
C ALA A 90 -7.80 -2.59 11.84
N GLU A 91 -8.68 -2.23 12.78
CA GLU A 91 -9.80 -3.09 13.17
C GLU A 91 -10.72 -3.36 12.00
N LEU A 92 -10.98 -2.35 11.17
CA LEU A 92 -11.80 -2.50 9.98
C LEU A 92 -11.16 -3.46 8.97
N SER A 93 -9.85 -3.43 8.88
CA SER A 93 -9.08 -4.23 7.92
C SER A 93 -8.89 -5.68 8.35
N SER A 94 -9.05 -5.99 9.64
CA SER A 94 -8.78 -7.32 10.18
C SER A 94 -9.97 -8.28 10.10
N VAL A 95 -11.06 -7.85 9.50
CA VAL A 95 -12.27 -8.67 9.35
C VAL A 95 -12.20 -9.53 8.11
#